data_ee1c5ba5e8df426c787650540c30dc18
#
_entry.id   ee1c5ba5e8df426c787650540c30dc18
#
_cell.length_a   1.000
_cell.length_b   1.000
_cell.length_c   1.000
_cell.angle_alpha   90.00
_cell.angle_beta   90.00
_cell.angle_gamma   90.00
#
_symmetry.space_group_name_H-M   'P 1'
#
loop_
_entity.id
_entity.type
_entity.pdbx_description
1 polymer ?
#
loop_
_entity_poly.entity_id
_entity_poly.type
_entity_poly.pdbx_seq_one_letter_code
_entity_poly.pdbx_strand_id
1 'polypeptide(L)'
;NPYFITITANLSELKSIVHISNENYKIDFSVPNSIGSVLGFTNEIIGKGYNESPNIVNIIQVNSILVNLDIISGSYVNGSASPTIYSFYPNVSPGYKIVERPSPSLVFYPVSRNEINSMRVWLTDQNNDSIDLRGEQITVRICIREVKNVKRDIVRAIKTLKQDEVL
;
A
#
# COMPACT_ATOMS: atom_id res chain seq x y z
N ASN A 1 1.08 -42.19 -9.92
CA ASN A 1 1.12 -41.07 -8.99
C ASN A 1 0.05 -41.29 -7.93
N PRO A 2 0.38 -41.35 -6.61
CA PRO A 2 -0.60 -41.60 -5.55
C PRO A 2 -1.53 -40.39 -5.31
N TYR A 3 -1.27 -39.27 -5.92
CA TYR A 3 -2.04 -38.05 -5.71
C TYR A 3 -3.08 -37.86 -6.82
N PHE A 4 -4.34 -37.65 -6.42
CA PHE A 4 -5.42 -37.35 -7.34
C PHE A 4 -5.42 -35.91 -7.87
N ILE A 5 -4.77 -35.00 -7.15
CA ILE A 5 -4.65 -33.58 -7.49
C ILE A 5 -3.18 -33.20 -7.40
N THR A 6 -2.67 -32.56 -8.45
CA THR A 6 -1.32 -32.00 -8.47
C THR A 6 -1.37 -30.56 -8.99
N ILE A 7 -0.56 -29.69 -8.40
CA ILE A 7 -0.40 -28.30 -8.84
C ILE A 7 1.05 -28.12 -9.29
N THR A 8 1.24 -27.62 -10.50
CA THR A 8 2.55 -27.37 -11.09
C THR A 8 2.60 -25.96 -11.68
N ALA A 9 3.80 -25.43 -11.85
CA ALA A 9 4.00 -24.12 -12.45
C ALA A 9 4.32 -24.23 -13.95
N ASN A 10 3.68 -23.42 -14.78
CA ASN A 10 4.11 -23.10 -16.11
C ASN A 10 4.98 -21.82 -16.02
N LEU A 11 6.30 -22.02 -15.99
CA LEU A 11 7.25 -20.92 -15.77
C LEU A 11 7.37 -20.01 -17.00
N SER A 12 7.05 -20.47 -18.19
CA SER A 12 7.13 -19.68 -19.42
C SER A 12 5.99 -18.66 -19.51
N GLU A 13 4.83 -18.97 -18.96
CA GLU A 13 3.66 -18.09 -18.97
C GLU A 13 3.32 -17.52 -17.60
N LEU A 14 4.09 -17.87 -16.56
CA LEU A 14 3.86 -17.49 -15.17
C LEU A 14 2.46 -17.88 -14.66
N LYS A 15 1.97 -19.03 -15.13
CA LYS A 15 0.67 -19.59 -14.78
C LYS A 15 0.79 -20.81 -13.92
N SER A 16 -0.30 -21.21 -13.26
CA SER A 16 -0.40 -22.50 -12.60
C SER A 16 -1.19 -23.51 -13.43
N ILE A 17 -0.81 -24.77 -13.32
CA ILE A 17 -1.53 -25.90 -13.92
C ILE A 17 -2.00 -26.80 -12.78
N VAL A 18 -3.30 -27.02 -12.72
CA VAL A 18 -3.91 -27.98 -11.79
C VAL A 18 -4.35 -29.21 -12.57
N HIS A 19 -3.74 -30.34 -12.26
CA HIS A 19 -4.13 -31.62 -12.84
C HIS A 19 -4.95 -32.46 -11.86
N ILE A 20 -6.16 -32.82 -12.27
CA ILE A 20 -7.08 -33.71 -11.52
C ILE A 20 -7.24 -35.03 -12.29
N SER A 21 -6.76 -36.13 -11.73
CA SER A 21 -6.74 -37.41 -12.41
C SER A 21 -8.05 -38.18 -12.32
N ASN A 22 -8.91 -37.85 -11.37
CA ASN A 22 -10.15 -38.58 -11.07
C ASN A 22 -11.38 -37.68 -11.24
N GLU A 23 -12.40 -38.21 -11.95
CA GLU A 23 -13.64 -37.46 -12.26
C GLU A 23 -14.52 -37.16 -11.05
N ASN A 24 -14.33 -37.90 -9.95
CA ASN A 24 -15.09 -37.69 -8.72
C ASN A 24 -14.59 -36.47 -7.91
N TYR A 25 -13.46 -35.88 -8.32
CA TYR A 25 -12.91 -34.70 -7.63
C TYR A 25 -13.06 -33.45 -8.48
N LYS A 26 -13.39 -32.35 -7.79
CA LYS A 26 -13.43 -30.99 -8.34
C LYS A 26 -12.83 -30.03 -7.34
N ILE A 27 -12.29 -28.92 -7.83
CA ILE A 27 -11.85 -27.80 -6.99
C ILE A 27 -12.76 -26.64 -7.29
N ASP A 28 -13.35 -26.07 -6.25
CA ASP A 28 -14.20 -24.89 -6.31
C ASP A 28 -13.43 -23.67 -5.85
N PHE A 29 -13.07 -22.83 -6.80
CA PHE A 29 -12.41 -21.54 -6.55
C PHE A 29 -13.41 -20.39 -6.37
N SER A 30 -14.72 -20.60 -6.49
CA SER A 30 -15.75 -19.59 -6.27
C SER A 30 -16.02 -19.29 -4.80
N VAL A 31 -15.49 -20.15 -3.90
CA VAL A 31 -15.65 -19.97 -2.45
C VAL A 31 -14.87 -18.74 -1.97
N PRO A 32 -15.46 -17.87 -1.11
CA PRO A 32 -14.74 -16.75 -0.52
C PRO A 32 -13.43 -17.16 0.15
N ASN A 33 -12.38 -16.38 -0.06
CA ASN A 33 -11.03 -16.64 0.45
C ASN A 33 -10.37 -17.92 -0.10
N SER A 34 -10.78 -18.40 -1.28
CA SER A 34 -10.08 -19.48 -1.96
C SER A 34 -8.68 -19.04 -2.42
N ILE A 35 -7.77 -20.00 -2.61
CA ILE A 35 -6.43 -19.73 -3.17
C ILE A 35 -6.47 -19.52 -4.69
N GLY A 36 -7.64 -19.57 -5.32
CA GLY A 36 -7.79 -19.44 -6.77
C GLY A 36 -7.12 -18.19 -7.33
N SER A 37 -7.38 -17.02 -6.74
CA SER A 37 -6.79 -15.74 -7.15
C SER A 37 -5.26 -15.73 -7.07
N VAL A 38 -4.68 -16.41 -6.07
CA VAL A 38 -3.22 -16.54 -5.91
C VAL A 38 -2.64 -17.38 -7.02
N LEU A 39 -3.35 -18.46 -7.40
CA LEU A 39 -2.95 -19.37 -8.47
C LEU A 39 -3.31 -18.88 -9.88
N GLY A 40 -3.98 -17.73 -10.01
CA GLY A 40 -4.39 -17.15 -11.28
C GLY A 40 -5.73 -17.67 -11.82
N PHE A 41 -6.48 -18.46 -11.03
CA PHE A 41 -7.83 -18.88 -11.37
C PHE A 41 -8.86 -17.82 -11.02
N THR A 42 -9.94 -17.78 -11.78
CA THR A 42 -11.13 -16.97 -11.50
C THR A 42 -12.09 -17.72 -10.56
N ASN A 43 -13.25 -17.12 -10.28
CA ASN A 43 -14.29 -17.78 -9.47
C ASN A 43 -14.98 -18.89 -10.28
N GLU A 44 -14.30 -20.02 -10.42
CA GLU A 44 -14.73 -21.15 -11.25
C GLU A 44 -14.54 -22.49 -10.55
N ILE A 45 -15.24 -23.51 -11.02
CA ILE A 45 -15.08 -24.89 -10.58
C ILE A 45 -14.33 -25.64 -11.66
N ILE A 46 -13.17 -26.21 -11.31
CA ILE A 46 -12.38 -27.03 -12.23
C ILE A 46 -12.54 -28.52 -11.92
N GLY A 47 -12.51 -29.34 -12.96
CA GLY A 47 -12.70 -30.78 -12.88
C GLY A 47 -11.51 -31.58 -13.44
N LYS A 48 -11.78 -32.88 -13.71
CA LYS A 48 -10.79 -33.81 -14.26
C LYS A 48 -10.06 -33.23 -15.48
N GLY A 49 -8.76 -33.39 -15.53
CA GLY A 49 -7.88 -32.99 -16.62
C GLY A 49 -6.80 -32.01 -16.18
N TYR A 50 -6.10 -31.47 -17.17
CA TYR A 50 -5.14 -30.38 -17.00
C TYR A 50 -5.88 -29.04 -17.14
N ASN A 51 -5.92 -28.30 -16.06
CA ASN A 51 -6.56 -26.98 -16.01
C ASN A 51 -5.47 -25.94 -15.83
N GLU A 52 -5.21 -25.13 -16.85
CA GLU A 52 -4.28 -24.02 -16.77
C GLU A 52 -5.03 -22.76 -16.31
N SER A 53 -4.40 -21.98 -15.44
CA SER A 53 -5.01 -20.75 -14.93
C SER A 53 -5.19 -19.71 -16.06
N PRO A 54 -6.35 -19.02 -16.14
CA PRO A 54 -6.57 -17.98 -17.15
C PRO A 54 -5.65 -16.77 -16.96
N ASN A 55 -5.28 -16.48 -15.72
CA ASN A 55 -4.41 -15.34 -15.38
C ASN A 55 -3.05 -15.82 -14.87
N ILE A 56 -2.08 -14.91 -14.85
CA ILE A 56 -0.78 -15.14 -14.22
C ILE A 56 -0.94 -15.32 -12.71
N VAL A 57 -0.03 -16.08 -12.11
CA VAL A 57 0.05 -16.29 -10.65
C VAL A 57 0.32 -14.97 -9.95
N ASN A 58 -0.47 -14.66 -8.93
CA ASN A 58 -0.36 -13.44 -8.14
C ASN A 58 -0.04 -13.76 -6.68
N ILE A 59 1.22 -14.11 -6.40
CA ILE A 59 1.67 -14.44 -5.04
C ILE A 59 1.89 -13.18 -4.21
N ILE A 60 2.29 -12.08 -4.86
CA ILE A 60 2.57 -10.81 -4.19
C ILE A 60 1.36 -9.90 -4.37
N GLN A 61 0.42 -9.96 -3.44
CA GLN A 61 -0.78 -9.13 -3.49
C GLN A 61 -0.51 -7.68 -3.08
N VAL A 62 0.39 -7.46 -2.12
CA VAL A 62 0.79 -6.13 -1.66
C VAL A 62 2.14 -5.78 -2.26
N ASN A 63 2.13 -4.96 -3.33
CA ASN A 63 3.34 -4.51 -4.01
C ASN A 63 3.94 -3.27 -3.36
N SER A 64 3.10 -2.35 -2.88
CA SER A 64 3.55 -1.15 -2.16
C SER A 64 2.69 -0.90 -0.94
N ILE A 65 3.30 -0.33 0.09
CA ILE A 65 2.63 0.09 1.31
C ILE A 65 2.62 1.61 1.32
N LEU A 66 1.42 2.17 1.42
CA LEU A 66 1.18 3.61 1.52
C LEU A 66 0.93 3.96 2.99
N VAL A 67 1.70 4.91 3.51
CA VAL A 67 1.51 5.46 4.85
C VAL A 67 0.67 6.72 4.73
N ASN A 68 -0.53 6.69 5.29
CA ASN A 68 -1.50 7.77 5.21
C ASN A 68 -1.59 8.54 6.52
N LEU A 69 -1.85 9.85 6.44
CA LEU A 69 -1.97 10.75 7.57
C LEU A 69 -3.08 11.78 7.31
N ASP A 70 -4.07 11.86 8.19
CA ASP A 70 -5.30 12.63 8.01
C ASP A 70 -5.15 14.16 8.02
N ILE A 71 -3.99 14.67 8.44
CA ILE A 71 -3.74 16.12 8.58
C ILE A 71 -2.99 16.74 7.41
N ILE A 72 -2.60 15.97 6.39
CA ILE A 72 -1.85 16.49 5.24
C ILE A 72 -2.73 16.77 4.03
N SER A 73 -2.20 17.60 3.14
CA SER A 73 -2.77 17.90 1.83
C SER A 73 -1.67 17.97 0.77
N GLY A 74 -2.07 17.96 -0.51
CA GLY A 74 -1.13 18.13 -1.63
C GLY A 74 -0.34 16.89 -2.03
N SER A 75 -0.71 15.71 -1.52
CA SER A 75 -0.23 14.42 -2.03
C SER A 75 -1.22 13.84 -3.04
N TYR A 76 -0.72 13.12 -4.03
CA TYR A 76 -1.51 12.45 -5.07
C TYR A 76 -1.01 11.03 -5.28
N VAL A 77 -1.95 10.10 -5.41
CA VAL A 77 -1.69 8.70 -5.77
C VAL A 77 -2.57 8.37 -6.99
N ASN A 78 -1.98 7.86 -8.05
CA ASN A 78 -2.67 7.55 -9.31
C ASN A 78 -3.55 8.70 -9.84
N GLY A 79 -3.08 9.94 -9.72
CA GLY A 79 -3.80 11.13 -10.19
C GLY A 79 -4.92 11.63 -9.27
N SER A 80 -5.22 10.94 -8.18
CA SER A 80 -6.22 11.32 -7.19
C SER A 80 -5.58 11.88 -5.93
N ALA A 81 -6.19 12.91 -5.32
CA ALA A 81 -5.74 13.45 -4.05
C ALA A 81 -5.75 12.36 -2.98
N SER A 82 -4.65 12.23 -2.25
CA SER A 82 -4.44 11.18 -1.26
C SER A 82 -3.80 11.77 0.00
N PRO A 83 -4.14 11.27 1.20
CA PRO A 83 -3.46 11.64 2.43
C PRO A 83 -2.13 10.91 2.64
N THR A 84 -1.52 10.39 1.58
CA THR A 84 -0.29 9.59 1.65
C THR A 84 0.93 10.47 1.89
N ILE A 85 1.66 10.23 2.99
CA ILE A 85 2.90 10.94 3.32
C ILE A 85 4.15 10.21 2.87
N TYR A 86 4.06 8.89 2.73
CA TYR A 86 5.18 8.04 2.38
C TYR A 86 4.69 6.76 1.71
N SER A 87 5.52 6.21 0.84
CA SER A 87 5.28 4.90 0.23
C SER A 87 6.58 4.13 0.14
N PHE A 88 6.49 2.83 0.30
CA PHE A 88 7.64 1.93 0.17
C PHE A 88 7.21 0.55 -0.33
N TYR A 89 8.18 -0.20 -0.83
CA TYR A 89 7.99 -1.56 -1.30
C TYR A 89 8.51 -2.54 -0.25
N PRO A 90 7.71 -3.54 0.18
CA PRO A 90 8.21 -4.58 1.06
C PRO A 90 9.38 -5.31 0.40
N ASN A 91 10.55 -5.28 1.02
CA ASN A 91 11.78 -5.91 0.49
C ASN A 91 12.19 -7.16 1.27
N VAL A 92 11.24 -7.76 2.00
CA VAL A 92 11.45 -8.96 2.81
C VAL A 92 10.45 -10.04 2.43
N SER A 93 10.82 -11.29 2.64
CA SER A 93 9.91 -12.41 2.43
C SER A 93 8.70 -12.35 3.39
N PRO A 94 7.54 -12.91 2.99
CA PRO A 94 6.37 -12.99 3.88
C PRO A 94 6.70 -13.59 5.24
N GLY A 95 6.17 -12.99 6.30
CA GLY A 95 6.42 -13.40 7.70
C GLY A 95 7.64 -12.78 8.36
N TYR A 96 8.45 -12.02 7.64
CA TYR A 96 9.57 -11.29 8.23
C TYR A 96 9.19 -9.86 8.58
N LYS A 97 9.89 -9.31 9.59
CA LYS A 97 9.70 -7.93 10.03
C LYS A 97 10.16 -6.95 8.94
N ILE A 98 9.28 -6.07 8.53
CA ILE A 98 9.62 -4.97 7.63
C ILE A 98 10.25 -3.83 8.45
N VAL A 99 11.45 -3.40 8.06
CA VAL A 99 12.13 -2.26 8.66
C VAL A 99 12.48 -1.29 7.55
N GLU A 100 11.67 -0.24 7.42
CA GLU A 100 11.92 0.82 6.46
C GLU A 100 12.79 1.91 7.10
N ARG A 101 13.85 2.29 6.41
CA ARG A 101 14.74 3.37 6.85
C ARG A 101 14.29 4.69 6.24
N PRO A 102 14.28 5.79 7.02
CA PRO A 102 13.94 7.09 6.47
C PRO A 102 14.87 7.45 5.31
N SER A 103 14.26 7.98 4.24
CA SER A 103 15.04 8.55 3.14
C SER A 103 15.91 9.70 3.64
N PRO A 104 17.16 9.84 3.15
CA PRO A 104 17.99 11.01 3.44
C PRO A 104 17.34 12.31 2.92
N SER A 105 16.46 12.23 1.93
CA SER A 105 15.70 13.36 1.38
C SER A 105 14.27 13.32 1.91
N LEU A 106 14.00 14.13 2.96
CA LEU A 106 12.66 14.26 3.50
C LEU A 106 11.78 15.12 2.59
N VAL A 107 10.60 14.61 2.24
CA VAL A 107 9.55 15.37 1.56
C VAL A 107 8.59 15.91 2.62
N PHE A 108 8.27 17.20 2.56
CA PHE A 108 7.32 17.83 3.48
C PHE A 108 6.04 18.20 2.74
N TYR A 109 4.92 17.83 3.32
CA TYR A 109 3.60 18.17 2.82
C TYR A 109 2.95 19.26 3.68
N PRO A 110 2.12 20.13 3.10
CA PRO A 110 1.35 21.10 3.85
C PRO A 110 0.42 20.42 4.85
N VAL A 111 0.35 20.96 6.06
CA VAL A 111 -0.64 20.55 7.06
C VAL A 111 -1.95 21.28 6.76
N SER A 112 -3.06 20.55 6.71
CA SER A 112 -4.38 21.07 6.38
C SER A 112 -5.09 21.76 7.54
N ARG A 113 -4.51 21.74 8.75
CA ARG A 113 -5.10 22.27 9.99
C ARG A 113 -4.12 23.22 10.69
N ASN A 114 -4.66 24.26 11.32
CA ASN A 114 -3.87 25.20 12.13
C ASN A 114 -3.58 24.66 13.55
N GLU A 115 -4.42 23.78 14.06
CA GLU A 115 -4.27 23.13 15.36
C GLU A 115 -4.37 21.62 15.19
N ILE A 116 -3.48 20.91 15.86
CA ILE A 116 -3.40 19.44 15.81
C ILE A 116 -3.67 18.89 17.19
N ASN A 117 -4.90 18.48 17.43
CA ASN A 117 -5.32 17.84 18.69
C ASN A 117 -5.24 16.31 18.60
N SER A 118 -5.35 15.76 17.40
CA SER A 118 -5.22 14.33 17.12
C SER A 118 -4.69 14.10 15.71
N MET A 119 -4.04 12.99 15.51
CA MET A 119 -3.58 12.52 14.20
C MET A 119 -3.97 11.04 14.03
N ARG A 120 -4.47 10.72 12.85
CA ARG A 120 -4.76 9.34 12.45
C ARG A 120 -3.75 8.90 11.39
N VAL A 121 -3.06 7.80 11.66
CA VAL A 121 -2.15 7.12 10.71
C VAL A 121 -2.75 5.78 10.37
N TRP A 122 -2.74 5.41 9.08
CA TRP A 122 -3.15 4.08 8.64
C TRP A 122 -2.34 3.65 7.42
N LEU A 123 -2.31 2.34 7.16
CA LEU A 123 -1.60 1.75 6.04
C LEU A 123 -2.59 1.21 5.02
N THR A 124 -2.29 1.45 3.74
CA THR A 124 -3.02 0.85 2.62
C THR A 124 -2.04 0.26 1.62
N ASP A 125 -2.55 -0.61 0.76
CA ASP A 125 -1.82 -1.11 -0.39
C ASP A 125 -1.89 -0.14 -1.59
N GLN A 126 -1.37 -0.56 -2.73
CA GLN A 126 -1.38 0.19 -3.99
C GLN A 126 -2.78 0.50 -4.54
N ASN A 127 -3.80 -0.25 -4.12
CA ASN A 127 -5.20 -0.07 -4.51
C ASN A 127 -5.99 0.78 -3.52
N ASN A 128 -5.32 1.26 -2.46
CA ASN A 128 -5.91 1.94 -1.32
C ASN A 128 -6.77 1.05 -0.41
N ASP A 129 -6.59 -0.27 -0.48
CA ASP A 129 -7.20 -1.23 0.43
C ASP A 129 -6.42 -1.28 1.75
N SER A 130 -7.14 -1.37 2.88
CA SER A 130 -6.52 -1.42 4.19
C SER A 130 -5.67 -2.68 4.37
N ILE A 131 -4.45 -2.52 4.88
CA ILE A 131 -3.57 -3.65 5.18
C ILE A 131 -3.95 -4.24 6.53
N ASP A 132 -4.24 -5.54 6.55
CA ASP A 132 -4.43 -6.31 7.78
C ASP A 132 -3.07 -6.59 8.43
N LEU A 133 -2.83 -5.95 9.55
CA LEU A 133 -1.60 -6.11 10.34
C LEU A 133 -1.61 -7.34 11.26
N ARG A 134 -2.71 -8.09 11.29
CA ARG A 134 -2.87 -9.29 12.13
C ARG A 134 -2.51 -9.07 13.62
N GLY A 135 -2.80 -7.87 14.13
CA GLY A 135 -2.48 -7.50 15.51
C GLY A 135 -1.05 -7.02 15.74
N GLU A 136 -0.20 -6.98 14.71
CA GLU A 136 1.15 -6.45 14.80
C GLU A 136 1.17 -4.93 15.04
N GLN A 137 2.12 -4.47 15.83
CA GLN A 137 2.29 -3.06 16.14
C GLN A 137 3.14 -2.36 15.09
N ILE A 138 2.72 -1.15 14.73
CA ILE A 138 3.50 -0.27 13.86
C ILE A 138 4.07 0.90 14.66
N THR A 139 5.26 1.34 14.27
CA THR A 139 5.86 2.58 14.76
C THR A 139 6.13 3.51 13.60
N VAL A 140 5.52 4.69 13.61
CA VAL A 140 5.72 5.73 12.59
C VAL A 140 6.34 6.95 13.26
N ARG A 141 7.44 7.47 12.69
CA ARG A 141 8.07 8.71 13.13
C ARG A 141 7.68 9.84 12.20
N ILE A 142 7.02 10.86 12.73
CA ILE A 142 6.57 12.03 11.97
C ILE A 142 7.41 13.23 12.40
N CYS A 143 7.90 14.01 11.42
CA CYS A 143 8.58 15.28 11.63
C CYS A 143 7.69 16.43 11.16
N ILE A 144 7.34 17.33 12.06
CA ILE A 144 6.56 18.53 11.75
C ILE A 144 7.50 19.73 11.91
N ARG A 145 7.50 20.63 10.94
CA ARG A 145 8.26 21.89 10.99
C ARG A 145 7.41 23.08 10.58
N GLU A 146 7.63 24.19 11.21
CA GLU A 146 7.09 25.48 10.76
C GLU A 146 7.90 26.01 9.58
N VAL A 147 7.23 26.43 8.51
CA VAL A 147 7.85 27.15 7.42
C VAL A 147 7.74 28.65 7.73
N LYS A 148 8.81 29.26 8.22
CA LYS A 148 8.88 30.72 8.42
C LYS A 148 8.76 31.43 7.07
N ASN A 149 7.74 32.24 6.92
CA ASN A 149 7.55 33.02 5.71
C ASN A 149 8.36 34.33 5.83
N VAL A 150 9.64 34.25 5.51
CA VAL A 150 10.59 35.39 5.61
C VAL A 150 10.05 36.68 4.94
N LYS A 151 9.30 36.55 3.84
CA LYS A 151 8.66 37.71 3.18
C LYS A 151 7.60 38.38 4.07
N ARG A 152 6.81 37.62 4.83
CA ARG A 152 5.82 38.20 5.76
C ARG A 152 6.49 38.94 6.92
N ASP A 153 7.56 38.37 7.44
CA ASP A 153 8.28 38.95 8.56
C ASP A 153 9.00 40.25 8.15
N ILE A 154 9.59 40.32 6.94
CA ILE A 154 10.17 41.52 6.35
C ILE A 154 9.10 42.59 6.12
N VAL A 155 7.94 42.23 5.54
CA VAL A 155 6.85 43.20 5.31
C VAL A 155 6.27 43.71 6.63
N ARG A 156 6.19 42.92 7.67
CA ARG A 156 5.79 43.35 9.02
C ARG A 156 6.82 44.35 9.60
N ALA A 157 8.10 43.98 9.55
CA ALA A 157 9.18 44.84 10.05
C ALA A 157 9.21 46.19 9.34
N ILE A 158 9.05 46.21 8.00
CA ILE A 158 8.99 47.46 7.21
C ILE A 158 7.76 48.29 7.60
N LYS A 159 6.61 47.70 7.85
CA LYS A 159 5.41 48.43 8.28
C LYS A 159 5.58 49.05 9.67
N THR A 160 6.22 48.36 10.60
CA THR A 160 6.51 48.90 11.95
C THR A 160 7.45 50.07 11.87
N LEU A 161 8.55 49.96 11.12
CA LEU A 161 9.53 51.07 10.93
C LEU A 161 8.88 52.33 10.30
N LYS A 162 7.94 52.16 9.37
CA LYS A 162 7.21 53.28 8.77
C LYS A 162 6.21 53.98 9.70
N GLN A 163 5.73 53.27 10.70
CA GLN A 163 4.84 53.86 11.71
C GLN A 163 5.62 54.68 12.75
N ASP A 164 6.86 54.29 13.03
CA ASP A 164 7.73 55.00 13.98
C ASP A 164 8.37 56.25 13.39
N GLU A 165 8.38 56.44 12.04
CA GLU A 165 8.87 57.63 11.36
C GLU A 165 7.81 58.77 11.21
N VAL A 166 6.59 58.56 11.64
CA VAL A 166 5.45 59.52 11.50
C VAL A 166 5.08 60.18 12.84
N LEU A 167 5.90 60.04 13.84
CA LEU A 167 5.84 60.75 15.14
C LEU A 167 6.97 61.71 15.27
#